data_ee39653c698c2483cc10caafb74ba086
#
_entry.id   ee39653c698c2483cc10caafb74ba086
#
_cell.length_a   1.000
_cell.length_b   1.000
_cell.length_c   1.000
_cell.angle_alpha   90.00
_cell.angle_beta   90.00
_cell.angle_gamma   90.00
#
_symmetry.space_group_name_H-M   'P 1'
#
loop_
_entity.id
_entity.type
_entity.pdbx_description
1 polymer ?
#
loop_
_entity_poly.entity_id
_entity_poly.type
_entity_poly.pdbx_seq_one_letter_code
_entity_poly.pdbx_strand_id
1 'polypeptide(L)'
;MKTLIIYGSQYGSTKRYAEHLSETTGIEAVDYKKAKDIEGYDRIIFMGGLYAGGVLGLKKTVGKMADHQELIIITVGVTDPNETEYFSEIRKSIKAKILANLYNEEKIFHLRGAIDYSQLEMKHRFMMSMFHKMVLKTPESQRTADAKAMLETYGHHVDFVDFNALEKITSQLL
;
A
#
# COMPACT_ATOMS: atom_id res chain seq x y z
N MET A 1 -19.79 -12.49 8.74
CA MET A 1 -18.31 -12.49 8.65
C MET A 1 -17.81 -11.22 9.28
N LYS A 2 -17.02 -11.32 10.34
CA LYS A 2 -16.49 -10.17 11.07
C LYS A 2 -15.22 -9.67 10.41
N THR A 3 -15.23 -8.45 9.90
CA THR A 3 -14.13 -7.86 9.13
C THR A 3 -13.49 -6.70 9.88
N LEU A 4 -12.17 -6.53 9.75
CA LEU A 4 -11.41 -5.39 10.27
C LEU A 4 -10.54 -4.80 9.16
N ILE A 5 -10.51 -3.48 9.08
CA ILE A 5 -9.56 -2.74 8.22
C ILE A 5 -8.33 -2.41 9.08
N ILE A 6 -7.15 -2.81 8.62
CA ILE A 6 -5.88 -2.43 9.26
C ILE A 6 -5.06 -1.65 8.24
N TYR A 7 -4.56 -0.48 8.62
CA TYR A 7 -3.78 0.34 7.70
C TYR A 7 -2.40 0.71 8.21
N GLY A 8 -1.44 0.79 7.28
CA GLY A 8 -0.11 1.35 7.49
C GLY A 8 0.10 2.56 6.59
N SER A 9 0.16 3.76 7.18
CA SER A 9 0.31 5.02 6.46
C SER A 9 1.43 5.85 7.05
N GLN A 10 2.34 6.35 6.19
CA GLN A 10 3.42 7.24 6.59
C GLN A 10 3.04 8.71 6.40
N TYR A 11 2.45 9.05 5.28
CA TYR A 11 2.13 10.43 4.88
C TYR A 11 0.63 10.67 4.61
N GLY A 12 -0.24 9.76 5.04
CA GLY A 12 -1.67 9.99 5.13
C GLY A 12 -2.52 9.42 4.00
N SER A 13 -2.01 9.17 2.78
CA SER A 13 -2.87 8.70 1.67
C SER A 13 -3.53 7.35 1.94
N THR A 14 -2.79 6.37 2.46
CA THR A 14 -3.35 5.08 2.85
C THR A 14 -4.40 5.22 3.96
N LYS A 15 -4.17 6.10 4.93
CA LYS A 15 -5.12 6.40 6.00
C LYS A 15 -6.43 6.97 5.43
N ARG A 16 -6.36 7.91 4.46
CA ARG A 16 -7.54 8.46 3.79
C ARG A 16 -8.41 7.38 3.14
N TYR A 17 -7.79 6.41 2.45
CA TYR A 17 -8.50 5.27 1.88
C TYR A 17 -9.16 4.40 2.96
N ALA A 18 -8.43 4.10 4.03
CA ALA A 18 -8.95 3.26 5.12
C ALA A 18 -10.13 3.94 5.85
N GLU A 19 -10.04 5.24 6.09
CA GLU A 19 -11.11 6.03 6.70
C GLU A 19 -12.34 6.10 5.79
N HIS A 20 -12.15 6.36 4.49
CA HIS A 20 -13.25 6.36 3.51
C HIS A 20 -13.95 5.00 3.44
N LEU A 21 -13.18 3.90 3.40
CA LEU A 21 -13.76 2.56 3.41
C LEU A 21 -14.51 2.27 4.70
N SER A 22 -13.99 2.70 5.85
CA SER A 22 -14.65 2.58 7.14
C SER A 22 -15.98 3.35 7.18
N GLU A 23 -15.99 4.57 6.71
CA GLU A 23 -17.18 5.42 6.66
C GLU A 23 -18.28 4.85 5.75
N THR A 24 -17.90 4.33 4.58
CA THR A 24 -18.86 3.81 3.59
C THR A 24 -19.40 2.42 3.94
N THR A 25 -18.64 1.60 4.68
CA THR A 25 -19.02 0.22 5.00
C THR A 25 -19.43 0.01 6.45
N GLY A 26 -19.11 0.91 7.35
CA GLY A 26 -19.27 0.76 8.80
C GLY A 26 -18.24 -0.23 9.42
N ILE A 27 -17.25 -0.70 8.66
CA ILE A 27 -16.20 -1.59 9.16
C ILE A 27 -15.16 -0.75 9.90
N GLU A 28 -14.78 -1.17 11.11
CA GLU A 28 -13.75 -0.51 11.91
C GLU A 28 -12.40 -0.46 11.17
N ALA A 29 -11.74 0.71 11.18
CA ALA A 29 -10.39 0.89 10.66
C ALA A 29 -9.41 1.26 11.77
N VAL A 30 -8.26 0.57 11.83
CA VAL A 30 -7.25 0.76 12.87
C VAL A 30 -5.84 0.83 12.29
N ASP A 31 -5.01 1.71 12.84
CA ASP A 31 -3.58 1.76 12.51
C ASP A 31 -2.88 0.46 12.95
N TYR A 32 -2.03 -0.12 12.09
CA TYR A 32 -1.34 -1.38 12.35
C TYR A 32 -0.50 -1.38 13.64
N LYS A 33 -0.09 -0.20 14.12
CA LYS A 33 0.64 -0.05 15.39
C LYS A 33 -0.26 -0.25 16.59
N LYS A 34 -1.56 0.04 16.43
CA LYS A 34 -2.59 -0.02 17.47
C LYS A 34 -3.42 -1.30 17.39
N ALA A 35 -3.42 -1.99 16.26
CA ALA A 35 -4.14 -3.23 16.09
C ALA A 35 -3.66 -4.29 17.09
N LYS A 36 -4.55 -4.74 17.97
CA LYS A 36 -4.36 -5.79 18.97
C LYS A 36 -5.50 -6.79 18.84
N ASP A 37 -5.28 -8.02 19.28
CA ASP A 37 -6.32 -9.05 19.41
C ASP A 37 -7.19 -9.22 18.13
N ILE A 38 -6.51 -9.37 16.98
CA ILE A 38 -7.17 -9.47 15.67
C ILE A 38 -7.67 -10.88 15.34
N GLU A 39 -7.39 -11.88 16.17
CA GLU A 39 -7.79 -13.28 15.98
C GLU A 39 -9.31 -13.48 15.94
N GLY A 40 -10.07 -12.59 16.59
CA GLY A 40 -11.54 -12.64 16.63
C GLY A 40 -12.24 -12.16 15.35
N TYR A 41 -11.52 -11.85 14.29
CA TYR A 41 -12.05 -11.45 12.99
C TYR A 41 -11.88 -12.58 11.98
N ASP A 42 -12.85 -12.72 11.08
CA ASP A 42 -12.81 -13.72 9.99
C ASP A 42 -11.97 -13.21 8.80
N ARG A 43 -11.98 -11.88 8.59
CA ARG A 43 -11.32 -11.22 7.46
C ARG A 43 -10.56 -9.98 7.91
N ILE A 44 -9.34 -9.82 7.38
CA ILE A 44 -8.54 -8.61 7.51
C ILE A 44 -8.39 -7.97 6.14
N ILE A 45 -8.84 -6.72 6.00
CA ILE A 45 -8.51 -5.86 4.85
C ILE A 45 -7.31 -5.02 5.25
N PHE A 46 -6.13 -5.42 4.76
CA PHE A 46 -4.91 -4.71 5.05
C PHE A 46 -4.60 -3.68 3.95
N MET A 47 -4.49 -2.41 4.33
CA MET A 47 -4.14 -1.32 3.43
C MET A 47 -2.77 -0.77 3.81
N GLY A 48 -1.78 -0.90 2.92
CA GLY A 48 -0.40 -0.52 3.23
C GLY A 48 0.25 0.37 2.20
N GLY A 49 0.85 1.47 2.66
CA GLY A 49 1.69 2.31 1.81
C GLY A 49 2.93 1.55 1.33
N LEU A 50 3.26 1.67 0.04
CA LEU A 50 4.52 1.20 -0.51
C LEU A 50 5.64 2.11 0.02
N TYR A 51 6.55 1.53 0.80
CA TYR A 51 7.59 2.26 1.48
C TYR A 51 8.87 1.43 1.57
N ALA A 52 10.00 2.01 1.16
CA ALA A 52 11.34 1.39 1.25
C ALA A 52 11.39 -0.08 0.74
N GLY A 53 10.73 -0.35 -0.41
CA GLY A 53 10.71 -1.67 -1.05
C GLY A 53 9.81 -2.69 -0.37
N GLY A 54 8.86 -2.25 0.46
CA GLY A 54 7.91 -3.13 1.13
C GLY A 54 6.53 -2.49 1.30
N VAL A 55 5.64 -3.22 1.97
CA VAL A 55 4.30 -2.75 2.34
C VAL A 55 4.29 -2.44 3.84
N LEU A 56 4.13 -1.16 4.17
CA LEU A 56 4.25 -0.67 5.54
C LEU A 56 3.24 -1.34 6.48
N GLY A 57 3.74 -2.02 7.50
CA GLY A 57 2.92 -2.67 8.54
C GLY A 57 2.48 -4.11 8.21
N LEU A 58 2.59 -4.57 6.95
CA LEU A 58 2.09 -5.89 6.53
C LEU A 58 2.66 -7.03 7.38
N LYS A 59 4.00 -7.11 7.48
CA LYS A 59 4.67 -8.17 8.24
C LYS A 59 4.20 -8.24 9.72
N LYS A 60 4.01 -7.06 10.35
CA LYS A 60 3.55 -7.00 11.74
C LYS A 60 2.10 -7.43 11.89
N THR A 61 1.26 -7.13 10.91
CA THR A 61 -0.16 -7.54 10.90
C THR A 61 -0.27 -9.04 10.68
N VAL A 62 0.38 -9.58 9.64
CA VAL A 62 0.35 -11.01 9.32
C VAL A 62 0.88 -11.87 10.46
N GLY A 63 1.90 -11.39 11.18
CA GLY A 63 2.44 -12.09 12.36
C GLY A 63 1.48 -12.21 13.55
N LYS A 64 0.30 -11.59 13.47
CA LYS A 64 -0.78 -11.69 14.47
C LYS A 64 -2.02 -12.41 13.95
N MET A 65 -2.03 -12.80 12.68
CA MET A 65 -3.17 -13.46 12.07
C MET A 65 -3.17 -14.96 12.39
N ALA A 66 -4.37 -15.50 12.55
CA ALA A 66 -4.61 -16.94 12.66
C ALA A 66 -4.80 -17.55 11.26
N ASP A 67 -4.53 -18.86 11.14
CA ASP A 67 -4.54 -19.59 9.86
C ASP A 67 -5.89 -19.59 9.14
N HIS A 68 -6.99 -19.43 9.87
CA HIS A 68 -8.35 -19.46 9.33
C HIS A 68 -8.82 -18.13 8.76
N GLN A 69 -8.07 -17.05 9.00
CA GLN A 69 -8.46 -15.70 8.59
C GLN A 69 -8.19 -15.46 7.11
N GLU A 70 -9.09 -14.75 6.47
CA GLU A 70 -8.92 -14.26 5.11
C GLU A 70 -8.12 -12.95 5.12
N LEU A 71 -7.14 -12.83 4.21
CA LEU A 71 -6.35 -11.62 4.02
C LEU A 71 -6.60 -11.01 2.64
N ILE A 72 -7.04 -9.75 2.64
CA ILE A 72 -7.12 -8.91 1.45
C ILE A 72 -6.06 -7.82 1.59
N ILE A 73 -5.25 -7.60 0.56
CA ILE A 73 -4.17 -6.61 0.59
C ILE A 73 -4.44 -5.53 -0.44
N ILE A 74 -4.43 -4.28 0.00
CA ILE A 74 -4.51 -3.10 -0.88
C ILE A 74 -3.25 -2.28 -0.65
N THR A 75 -2.37 -2.23 -1.64
CA THR A 75 -1.17 -1.40 -1.58
C THR A 75 -1.45 -0.01 -2.12
N VAL A 76 -0.81 0.99 -1.55
CA VAL A 76 -0.95 2.40 -1.95
C VAL A 76 0.42 2.98 -2.26
N GLY A 77 0.59 3.50 -3.47
CA GLY A 77 1.85 4.12 -3.93
C GLY A 77 1.61 5.11 -5.05
N VAL A 78 2.63 5.82 -5.50
CA VAL A 78 2.49 6.82 -6.58
C VAL A 78 2.52 6.23 -7.99
N THR A 79 3.05 5.01 -8.14
CA THR A 79 3.14 4.31 -9.42
C THR A 79 1.74 3.98 -9.97
N ASP A 80 1.56 4.10 -11.28
CA ASP A 80 0.30 3.77 -11.96
C ASP A 80 -0.03 2.27 -11.78
N PRO A 81 -1.23 1.89 -11.31
CA PRO A 81 -1.64 0.49 -11.17
C PRO A 81 -1.60 -0.33 -12.46
N ASN A 82 -1.59 0.31 -13.62
CA ASN A 82 -1.47 -0.35 -14.92
C ASN A 82 -0.05 -0.84 -15.25
N GLU A 83 0.94 -0.48 -14.46
CA GLU A 83 2.33 -0.96 -14.58
C GLU A 83 2.45 -2.41 -14.08
N THR A 84 1.96 -3.35 -14.88
CA THR A 84 1.75 -4.76 -14.51
C THR A 84 3.04 -5.47 -14.08
N GLU A 85 4.18 -5.19 -14.73
CA GLU A 85 5.48 -5.78 -14.39
C GLU A 85 5.92 -5.34 -12.99
N TYR A 86 5.83 -4.04 -12.69
CA TYR A 86 6.16 -3.50 -11.37
C TYR A 86 5.31 -4.15 -10.27
N PHE A 87 4.01 -4.26 -10.47
CA PHE A 87 3.13 -4.85 -9.47
C PHE A 87 3.26 -6.37 -9.37
N SER A 88 3.71 -7.06 -10.44
CA SER A 88 4.13 -8.47 -10.36
C SER A 88 5.29 -8.64 -9.37
N GLU A 89 6.29 -7.77 -9.40
CA GLU A 89 7.41 -7.81 -8.44
C GLU A 89 6.94 -7.48 -7.01
N ILE A 90 6.02 -6.53 -6.84
CA ILE A 90 5.40 -6.25 -5.53
C ILE A 90 4.68 -7.49 -4.99
N ARG A 91 3.87 -8.19 -5.82
CA ARG A 91 3.18 -9.43 -5.42
C ARG A 91 4.16 -10.54 -5.04
N LYS A 92 5.25 -10.73 -5.79
CA LYS A 92 6.32 -11.66 -5.44
C LYS A 92 6.95 -11.32 -4.09
N SER A 93 7.23 -10.04 -3.85
CA SER A 93 7.76 -9.55 -2.57
C SER A 93 6.79 -9.78 -1.41
N ILE A 94 5.50 -9.61 -1.61
CA ILE A 94 4.45 -9.92 -0.62
C ILE A 94 4.45 -11.42 -0.34
N LYS A 95 4.39 -12.27 -1.38
CA LYS A 95 4.38 -13.73 -1.28
C LYS A 95 5.55 -14.26 -0.47
N ALA A 96 6.73 -13.68 -0.63
CA ALA A 96 7.93 -14.08 0.12
C ALA A 96 7.90 -13.69 1.61
N LYS A 97 6.98 -12.80 2.03
CA LYS A 97 6.94 -12.23 3.39
C LYS A 97 5.76 -12.67 4.24
N ILE A 98 4.79 -13.40 3.64
CA ILE A 98 3.58 -13.87 4.33
C ILE A 98 3.47 -15.38 4.25
N LEU A 99 2.66 -15.97 5.12
CA LEU A 99 2.41 -17.41 5.12
C LEU A 99 1.64 -17.82 3.85
N ALA A 100 1.97 -19.00 3.31
CA ALA A 100 1.42 -19.47 2.05
C ALA A 100 -0.12 -19.60 2.07
N ASN A 101 -0.69 -19.98 3.22
CA ASN A 101 -2.15 -20.11 3.42
C ASN A 101 -2.88 -18.75 3.45
N LEU A 102 -2.17 -17.66 3.75
CA LEU A 102 -2.72 -16.29 3.73
C LEU A 102 -2.54 -15.59 2.38
N TYR A 103 -1.71 -16.14 1.49
CA TYR A 103 -1.45 -15.55 0.19
C TYR A 103 -2.52 -15.95 -0.82
N ASN A 104 -3.22 -14.95 -1.34
CA ASN A 104 -4.11 -15.09 -2.50
C ASN A 104 -3.85 -13.92 -3.45
N GLU A 105 -3.33 -14.22 -4.64
CA GLU A 105 -2.97 -13.20 -5.64
C GLU A 105 -4.18 -12.40 -6.13
N GLU A 106 -5.35 -13.03 -6.23
CA GLU A 106 -6.61 -12.38 -6.65
C GLU A 106 -7.15 -11.39 -5.61
N LYS A 107 -6.62 -11.42 -4.38
CA LYS A 107 -6.97 -10.52 -3.27
C LYS A 107 -5.90 -9.47 -2.99
N ILE A 108 -5.01 -9.21 -3.96
CA ILE A 108 -3.98 -8.17 -3.88
C ILE A 108 -4.29 -7.10 -4.91
N PHE A 109 -4.59 -5.91 -4.44
CA PHE A 109 -4.95 -4.74 -5.24
C PHE A 109 -3.97 -3.61 -5.04
N HIS A 110 -3.95 -2.69 -6.00
CA HIS A 110 -3.04 -1.56 -6.01
C HIS A 110 -3.81 -0.26 -6.27
N LEU A 111 -3.56 0.77 -5.47
CA LEU A 111 -4.15 2.11 -5.60
C LEU A 111 -3.06 3.16 -5.68
N ARG A 112 -3.34 4.26 -6.35
CA ARG A 112 -2.45 5.43 -6.34
C ARG A 112 -2.66 6.23 -5.06
N GLY A 113 -1.56 6.76 -4.53
CA GLY A 113 -1.56 7.60 -3.34
C GLY A 113 -1.15 9.04 -3.64
N ALA A 114 -0.75 9.74 -2.60
CA ALA A 114 -0.24 11.11 -2.67
C ALA A 114 1.18 11.18 -2.14
N ILE A 115 1.93 12.16 -2.62
CA ILE A 115 3.21 12.54 -2.06
C ILE A 115 3.34 14.07 -2.06
N ASP A 116 3.76 14.62 -0.93
CA ASP A 116 4.12 16.02 -0.80
C ASP A 116 5.58 16.11 -0.34
N TYR A 117 6.45 16.51 -1.25
CA TYR A 117 7.88 16.62 -0.96
C TYR A 117 8.20 17.70 0.07
N SER A 118 7.32 18.69 0.26
CA SER A 118 7.47 19.71 1.29
C SER A 118 7.29 19.17 2.70
N GLN A 119 6.49 18.12 2.85
CA GLN A 119 6.15 17.48 4.12
C GLN A 119 7.04 16.28 4.45
N LEU A 120 7.96 15.89 3.56
CA LEU A 120 8.85 14.78 3.82
C LEU A 120 9.81 15.11 4.98
N GLU A 121 9.97 14.18 5.90
CA GLU A 121 11.02 14.22 6.92
C GLU A 121 12.40 14.35 6.25
N MET A 122 13.35 15.03 6.89
CA MET A 122 14.69 15.28 6.35
C MET A 122 15.37 14.00 5.83
N LYS A 123 15.24 12.90 6.58
CA LYS A 123 15.78 11.59 6.19
C LYS A 123 15.19 11.11 4.86
N HIS A 124 13.87 11.19 4.71
CA HIS A 124 13.17 10.75 3.48
C HIS A 124 13.48 11.68 2.32
N ARG A 125 13.54 12.98 2.56
CA ARG A 125 13.96 13.99 1.57
C ARG A 125 15.37 13.69 1.04
N PHE A 126 16.31 13.37 1.93
CA PHE A 126 17.66 12.99 1.54
C PHE A 126 17.68 11.70 0.69
N MET A 127 16.99 10.64 1.14
CA MET A 127 16.86 9.38 0.39
C MET A 127 16.27 9.60 -1.00
N MET A 128 15.19 10.38 -1.11
CA MET A 128 14.56 10.69 -2.39
C MET A 128 15.47 11.52 -3.29
N SER A 129 16.26 12.44 -2.74
CA SER A 129 17.27 13.19 -3.50
C SER A 129 18.38 12.29 -4.06
N MET A 130 18.86 11.33 -3.27
CA MET A 130 19.84 10.34 -3.75
C MET A 130 19.26 9.44 -4.85
N PHE A 131 18.04 8.94 -4.66
CA PHE A 131 17.34 8.13 -5.64
C PHE A 131 17.10 8.90 -6.94
N HIS A 132 16.64 10.14 -6.86
CA HIS A 132 16.50 11.04 -8.01
C HIS A 132 17.79 11.18 -8.82
N LYS A 133 18.92 11.47 -8.16
CA LYS A 133 20.22 11.57 -8.81
C LYS A 133 20.65 10.25 -9.49
N MET A 134 20.35 9.12 -8.88
CA MET A 134 20.63 7.81 -9.46
C MET A 134 19.78 7.57 -10.72
N VAL A 135 18.47 7.85 -10.66
CA VAL A 135 17.55 7.66 -11.78
C VAL A 135 17.90 8.57 -12.96
N LEU A 136 18.32 9.81 -12.71
CA LEU A 136 18.78 10.71 -13.78
C LEU A 136 19.99 10.17 -14.56
N LYS A 137 20.85 9.38 -13.91
CA LYS A 137 22.00 8.71 -14.56
C LYS A 137 21.61 7.42 -15.30
N THR A 138 20.42 6.89 -15.03
CA THR A 138 19.93 5.66 -15.68
C THR A 138 19.32 6.03 -17.04
N PRO A 139 19.73 5.36 -18.14
CA PRO A 139 19.11 5.55 -19.45
C PRO A 139 17.57 5.35 -19.38
N GLU A 140 16.83 6.15 -20.10
CA GLU A 140 15.36 6.13 -20.06
C GLU A 140 14.76 4.73 -20.30
N SER A 141 15.34 3.98 -21.27
CA SER A 141 14.93 2.62 -21.61
C SER A 141 15.14 1.59 -20.48
N GLN A 142 15.93 1.92 -19.48
CA GLN A 142 16.23 1.04 -18.35
C GLN A 142 15.57 1.48 -17.04
N ARG A 143 14.78 2.58 -17.08
CA ARG A 143 14.08 3.09 -15.89
C ARG A 143 12.87 2.20 -15.59
N THR A 144 12.79 1.76 -14.35
CA THR A 144 11.64 1.05 -13.79
C THR A 144 10.42 1.96 -13.63
N ALA A 145 9.23 1.40 -13.47
CA ALA A 145 7.98 2.17 -13.34
C ALA A 145 7.99 3.09 -12.11
N ASP A 146 8.53 2.63 -10.98
CA ASP A 146 8.70 3.45 -9.78
C ASP A 146 9.72 4.59 -9.97
N ALA A 147 10.78 4.35 -10.75
CA ALA A 147 11.74 5.38 -11.12
C ALA A 147 11.11 6.47 -12.01
N LYS A 148 10.26 6.09 -12.97
CA LYS A 148 9.50 7.03 -13.80
C LYS A 148 8.50 7.84 -12.98
N ALA A 149 7.71 7.16 -12.13
CA ALA A 149 6.76 7.80 -11.22
C ALA A 149 7.46 8.77 -10.25
N MET A 150 8.66 8.41 -9.78
CA MET A 150 9.46 9.29 -8.93
C MET A 150 9.91 10.55 -9.69
N LEU A 151 10.37 10.44 -10.95
CA LEU A 151 10.74 11.61 -11.75
C LEU A 151 9.54 12.53 -12.02
N GLU A 152 8.37 11.94 -12.29
CA GLU A 152 7.12 12.69 -12.51
C GLU A 152 6.71 13.50 -11.28
N THR A 153 6.94 12.96 -10.08
CA THR A 153 6.45 13.54 -8.82
C THR A 153 7.50 14.32 -8.05
N TYR A 154 8.81 14.20 -8.39
CA TYR A 154 9.89 14.74 -7.59
C TYR A 154 9.82 16.25 -7.39
N GLY A 155 9.87 16.66 -6.14
CA GLY A 155 9.84 18.08 -5.74
C GLY A 155 8.44 18.70 -5.77
N HIS A 156 7.40 17.95 -6.15
CA HIS A 156 6.04 18.46 -6.26
C HIS A 156 5.13 17.93 -5.15
N HIS A 157 3.97 18.57 -5.01
CA HIS A 157 2.83 18.01 -4.33
C HIS A 157 1.93 17.38 -5.40
N VAL A 158 1.68 16.08 -5.29
CA VAL A 158 0.75 15.36 -6.16
C VAL A 158 -0.20 14.52 -5.33
N ASP A 159 -1.46 14.48 -5.73
CA ASP A 159 -2.51 13.69 -5.09
C ASP A 159 -3.26 12.90 -6.16
N PHE A 160 -3.01 11.59 -6.21
CA PHE A 160 -3.66 10.64 -7.11
C PHE A 160 -4.69 9.77 -6.37
N VAL A 161 -5.10 10.14 -5.15
CA VAL A 161 -6.11 9.39 -4.39
C VAL A 161 -7.42 9.41 -5.16
N ASP A 162 -7.95 8.22 -5.46
CA ASP A 162 -9.20 7.99 -6.17
C ASP A 162 -10.08 7.01 -5.39
N PHE A 163 -11.10 7.54 -4.72
CA PHE A 163 -12.04 6.72 -3.95
C PHE A 163 -12.93 5.85 -4.83
N ASN A 164 -13.22 6.26 -6.08
CA ASN A 164 -13.99 5.43 -7.01
C ASN A 164 -13.22 4.15 -7.39
N ALA A 165 -11.87 4.24 -7.50
CA ALA A 165 -11.04 3.06 -7.70
C ALA A 165 -11.11 2.11 -6.50
N LEU A 166 -11.14 2.63 -5.26
CA LEU A 166 -11.34 1.82 -4.06
C LEU A 166 -12.71 1.16 -4.05
N GLU A 167 -13.78 1.91 -4.36
CA GLU A 167 -15.15 1.39 -4.38
C GLU A 167 -15.34 0.25 -5.38
N LYS A 168 -14.69 0.33 -6.56
CA LYS A 168 -14.69 -0.78 -7.54
C LYS A 168 -14.05 -2.05 -6.99
N ILE A 169 -12.97 -1.93 -6.20
CA ILE A 169 -12.34 -3.07 -5.55
C ILE A 169 -13.27 -3.65 -4.48
N THR A 170 -13.81 -2.82 -3.62
CA THR A 170 -14.60 -3.25 -2.46
C THR A 170 -15.96 -3.82 -2.85
N SER A 171 -16.59 -3.34 -3.92
CA SER A 171 -17.83 -3.92 -4.46
C SER A 171 -17.69 -5.37 -4.96
N GLN A 172 -16.46 -5.82 -5.20
CA GLN A 172 -16.18 -7.20 -5.59
C GLN A 172 -15.87 -8.11 -4.38
N LEU A 173 -15.63 -7.51 -3.20
CA LEU A 173 -15.11 -8.19 -2.02
C LEU A 173 -16.10 -8.25 -0.84
N LEU A 174 -17.04 -7.31 -0.77
CA LEU A 174 -18.02 -7.13 0.30
C LEU A 174 -19.43 -7.46 -0.17
#